data_9111c5160f7cbec6d3df8fb6f4bff0d8
#
_entry.id   9111c5160f7cbec6d3df8fb6f4bff0d8
#
_cell.length_a   1.000
_cell.length_b   1.000
_cell.length_c   1.000
_cell.angle_alpha   90.00
_cell.angle_beta   90.00
_cell.angle_gamma   90.00
#
_symmetry.space_group_name_H-M   'P 1'
#
loop_
_entity.id
_entity.type
_entity.pdbx_description
1 polymer ?
#
loop_
_entity_poly.entity_id
_entity_poly.type
_entity_poly.pdbx_seq_one_letter_code
_entity_poly.pdbx_strand_id
1 'polypeptide(L)'
;HDPMRIVNGLKADIEKIPGVDTVALAVPNRNADSAMIQVLPTTGPADEATNNLVRTLRDHETQWRDTYGVDTAVTGLTAIKLDVSQRLGAALLPFGIFVVGLCLVLLTLVFRSIAVPIKATVGYLLSVLAAFGVSQLVFNRGIGLQVVNLDRLVPIISFMPIVVMGILFGLAMDYEVFLVSRMREEYVHTGDAKGAVTRGFIGSGKVVTAAAVIMISVFVFFIPEGMNAIKEIALALAVGILTDAFLVRMTLVPAVMALLGDKAWWLPGWLDRRLPRLDIEGEGIAHEEKLAAWPTADHTEALHAEGIGVEGLFEGLD
;
A
#
# COMPACT_ATOMS: atom_id res chain seq x y z
N HIS A 1 41.58 -23.19 27.63
CA HIS A 1 41.12 -21.86 28.05
C HIS A 1 40.16 -22.02 29.20
N ASP A 2 40.37 -21.28 30.28
CA ASP A 2 39.42 -21.26 31.41
C ASP A 2 38.15 -20.48 30.99
N PRO A 3 36.97 -21.14 30.85
CA PRO A 3 35.76 -20.49 30.39
C PRO A 3 35.31 -19.33 31.26
N MET A 4 35.56 -19.42 32.59
CA MET A 4 35.20 -18.37 33.54
C MET A 4 36.07 -17.13 33.34
N ARG A 5 37.31 -17.28 32.95
CA ARG A 5 38.21 -16.15 32.68
C ARG A 5 37.73 -15.35 31.46
N ILE A 6 37.27 -16.04 30.42
CA ILE A 6 36.74 -15.41 29.20
C ILE A 6 35.42 -14.67 29.54
N VAL A 7 34.48 -15.33 30.21
CA VAL A 7 33.21 -14.76 30.62
C VAL A 7 33.39 -13.53 31.53
N ASN A 8 34.31 -13.60 32.50
CA ASN A 8 34.57 -12.47 33.39
C ASN A 8 35.27 -11.31 32.64
N GLY A 9 36.13 -11.62 31.67
CA GLY A 9 36.76 -10.59 30.83
C GLY A 9 35.75 -9.84 29.99
N LEU A 10 34.87 -10.58 29.29
CA LEU A 10 33.77 -10.02 28.49
C LEU A 10 32.81 -9.22 29.36
N LYS A 11 32.45 -9.71 30.56
CA LYS A 11 31.62 -8.97 31.52
C LYS A 11 32.23 -7.62 31.85
N ALA A 12 33.52 -7.61 32.23
CA ALA A 12 34.24 -6.38 32.61
C ALA A 12 34.37 -5.38 31.45
N ASP A 13 34.46 -5.85 30.22
CA ASP A 13 34.50 -4.98 29.05
C ASP A 13 33.10 -4.42 28.68
N ILE A 14 32.06 -5.23 28.79
CA ILE A 14 30.67 -4.82 28.55
C ILE A 14 30.22 -3.77 29.58
N GLU A 15 30.61 -3.92 30.88
CA GLU A 15 30.28 -2.97 31.93
C GLU A 15 30.89 -1.57 31.72
N LYS A 16 31.94 -1.43 30.92
CA LYS A 16 32.55 -0.14 30.55
C LYS A 16 31.82 0.58 29.40
N ILE A 17 30.94 -0.10 28.70
CA ILE A 17 30.25 0.46 27.54
C ILE A 17 29.22 1.48 28.01
N PRO A 18 29.20 2.71 27.48
CA PRO A 18 28.19 3.70 27.81
C PRO A 18 26.79 3.21 27.50
N GLY A 19 25.86 3.36 28.46
CA GLY A 19 24.47 2.89 28.31
C GLY A 19 24.20 1.53 28.97
N VAL A 20 25.23 0.81 29.43
CA VAL A 20 25.09 -0.37 30.29
C VAL A 20 24.94 0.09 31.75
N ASP A 21 23.85 -0.35 32.41
CA ASP A 21 23.65 -0.15 33.82
C ASP A 21 24.40 -1.21 34.64
N THR A 22 24.16 -2.47 34.31
CA THR A 22 24.81 -3.61 34.94
C THR A 22 24.74 -4.87 34.07
N VAL A 23 25.66 -5.80 34.33
CA VAL A 23 25.60 -7.16 33.82
C VAL A 23 25.02 -8.08 34.88
N ALA A 24 23.74 -8.37 34.80
CA ALA A 24 22.99 -9.13 35.79
C ALA A 24 23.40 -10.58 35.90
N LEU A 25 23.80 -11.19 34.78
CA LEU A 25 24.16 -12.59 34.70
C LEU A 25 25.29 -12.78 33.67
N ALA A 26 26.28 -13.60 34.04
CA ALA A 26 27.36 -14.00 33.13
C ALA A 26 27.75 -15.45 33.50
N VAL A 27 27.18 -16.41 32.81
CA VAL A 27 27.35 -17.84 33.11
C VAL A 27 27.62 -18.66 31.87
N PRO A 28 28.60 -19.56 31.91
CA PRO A 28 28.79 -20.56 30.86
C PRO A 28 27.72 -21.66 30.98
N ASN A 29 27.47 -22.33 29.86
CA ASN A 29 26.66 -23.53 29.86
C ASN A 29 27.44 -24.75 30.48
N ARG A 30 26.73 -25.88 30.65
CA ARG A 30 27.35 -27.07 31.26
C ARG A 30 28.54 -27.63 30.48
N ASN A 31 28.52 -27.47 29.17
CA ASN A 31 29.57 -28.01 28.28
C ASN A 31 30.74 -27.03 28.12
N ALA A 32 30.62 -25.83 28.65
CA ALA A 32 31.60 -24.74 28.55
C ALA A 32 31.95 -24.34 27.08
N ASP A 33 31.03 -24.55 26.14
CA ASP A 33 31.16 -24.18 24.74
C ASP A 33 30.40 -22.89 24.38
N SER A 34 29.54 -22.44 25.27
CA SER A 34 28.77 -21.19 25.14
C SER A 34 28.52 -20.54 26.49
N ALA A 35 28.28 -19.23 26.50
CA ALA A 35 27.95 -18.49 27.70
C ALA A 35 26.80 -17.50 27.41
N MET A 36 25.99 -17.23 28.42
CA MET A 36 24.95 -16.20 28.38
C MET A 36 25.36 -15.04 29.28
N ILE A 37 25.39 -13.84 28.70
CA ILE A 37 25.66 -12.59 29.42
C ILE A 37 24.41 -11.72 29.29
N GLN A 38 23.76 -11.44 30.43
CA GLN A 38 22.58 -10.59 30.50
C GLN A 38 22.96 -9.16 30.81
N VAL A 39 22.75 -8.28 29.86
CA VAL A 39 23.06 -6.84 29.97
C VAL A 39 21.76 -6.07 30.23
N LEU A 40 21.77 -5.25 31.28
CA LEU A 40 20.70 -4.32 31.59
C LEU A 40 21.09 -2.92 31.08
N PRO A 41 20.30 -2.29 30.22
CA PRO A 41 20.54 -0.92 29.77
C PRO A 41 20.07 0.10 30.82
N THR A 42 20.65 1.28 30.79
CA THR A 42 20.25 2.45 31.65
C THR A 42 18.92 3.06 31.22
N THR A 43 18.45 2.77 29.97
CA THR A 43 17.25 3.34 29.37
C THR A 43 16.24 2.25 29.02
N GLY A 44 15.00 2.66 28.75
CA GLY A 44 13.90 1.74 28.43
C GLY A 44 14.10 0.97 27.12
N PRO A 45 13.41 -0.18 26.95
CA PRO A 45 13.59 -1.06 25.78
C PRO A 45 13.13 -0.44 24.46
N ALA A 46 12.41 0.68 24.49
CA ALA A 46 11.94 1.41 23.30
C ALA A 46 12.78 2.67 23.02
N ASP A 47 13.73 3.01 23.87
CA ASP A 47 14.53 4.22 23.75
C ASP A 47 15.60 4.07 22.66
N GLU A 48 15.87 5.16 21.95
CA GLU A 48 16.90 5.18 20.92
C GLU A 48 18.30 4.91 21.51
N ALA A 49 18.54 5.32 22.73
CA ALA A 49 19.78 5.03 23.46
C ALA A 49 20.01 3.52 23.63
N THR A 50 18.95 2.74 23.94
CA THR A 50 19.04 1.28 24.03
C THR A 50 19.28 0.64 22.65
N ASN A 51 18.66 1.17 21.58
CA ASN A 51 18.93 0.71 20.22
C ASN A 51 20.41 0.96 19.81
N ASN A 52 20.96 2.11 20.21
CA ASN A 52 22.36 2.44 19.96
C ASN A 52 23.31 1.54 20.77
N LEU A 53 22.95 1.22 22.02
CA LEU A 53 23.71 0.25 22.81
C LEU A 53 23.78 -1.13 22.13
N VAL A 54 22.65 -1.63 21.59
CA VAL A 54 22.64 -2.90 20.84
C VAL A 54 23.59 -2.86 19.64
N ARG A 55 23.63 -1.74 18.90
CA ARG A 55 24.57 -1.57 17.78
C ARG A 55 26.00 -1.54 18.27
N THR A 56 26.29 -0.77 19.30
CA THR A 56 27.65 -0.68 19.90
C THR A 56 28.14 -2.05 20.38
N LEU A 57 27.30 -2.84 21.05
CA LEU A 57 27.65 -4.21 21.45
C LEU A 57 27.98 -5.10 20.25
N ARG A 58 27.26 -4.99 19.14
CA ARG A 58 27.55 -5.73 17.92
C ARG A 58 28.84 -5.27 17.24
N ASP A 59 29.14 -3.98 17.26
CA ASP A 59 30.37 -3.43 16.68
C ASP A 59 31.64 -3.93 17.38
N HIS A 60 31.53 -4.33 18.66
CA HIS A 60 32.62 -4.93 19.43
C HIS A 60 32.86 -6.42 19.14
N GLU A 61 32.03 -7.08 18.32
CA GLU A 61 32.14 -8.51 18.01
C GLU A 61 33.54 -8.89 17.51
N THR A 62 34.07 -8.14 16.55
CA THR A 62 35.41 -8.40 15.98
C THR A 62 36.50 -8.25 17.05
N GLN A 63 36.42 -7.20 17.87
CA GLN A 63 37.40 -6.96 18.94
C GLN A 63 37.37 -8.10 19.97
N TRP A 64 36.20 -8.56 20.38
CA TRP A 64 36.07 -9.66 21.32
C TRP A 64 36.50 -11.00 20.74
N ARG A 65 36.23 -11.23 19.45
CA ARG A 65 36.76 -12.42 18.75
C ARG A 65 38.29 -12.43 18.75
N ASP A 66 38.94 -11.30 18.46
CA ASP A 66 40.40 -11.21 18.41
C ASP A 66 41.00 -11.30 19.83
N THR A 67 40.33 -10.77 20.86
CA THR A 67 40.84 -10.73 22.23
C THR A 67 40.64 -12.05 22.98
N TYR A 68 39.43 -12.63 22.84
CA TYR A 68 38.99 -13.78 23.64
C TYR A 68 38.85 -15.07 22.83
N GLY A 69 38.91 -14.99 21.50
CA GLY A 69 38.74 -16.16 20.60
C GLY A 69 37.33 -16.71 20.58
N VAL A 70 36.30 -15.89 20.84
CA VAL A 70 34.90 -16.30 20.90
C VAL A 70 34.03 -15.46 19.98
N ASP A 71 33.06 -16.09 19.36
CA ASP A 71 32.02 -15.40 18.59
C ASP A 71 30.93 -14.92 19.55
N THR A 72 30.52 -13.67 19.40
CA THR A 72 29.45 -13.08 20.21
C THR A 72 28.23 -12.78 19.35
N ALA A 73 27.05 -12.94 19.91
CA ALA A 73 25.79 -12.57 19.27
C ALA A 73 24.89 -11.82 20.26
N VAL A 74 24.42 -10.65 19.87
CA VAL A 74 23.49 -9.87 20.68
C VAL A 74 22.06 -10.25 20.35
N THR A 75 21.33 -10.74 21.34
CA THR A 75 19.93 -11.15 21.23
C THR A 75 19.08 -10.49 22.32
N GLY A 76 17.81 -10.82 22.36
CA GLY A 76 16.83 -10.25 23.28
C GLY A 76 15.77 -9.42 22.55
N LEU A 77 14.71 -9.05 23.27
CA LEU A 77 13.54 -8.42 22.66
C LEU A 77 13.88 -7.13 21.89
N THR A 78 14.74 -6.29 22.44
CA THR A 78 15.15 -5.04 21.77
C THR A 78 15.97 -5.29 20.52
N ALA A 79 16.93 -6.24 20.57
CA ALA A 79 17.74 -6.60 19.42
C ALA A 79 16.88 -7.21 18.29
N ILE A 80 15.95 -8.10 18.63
CA ILE A 80 15.01 -8.69 17.67
C ILE A 80 14.14 -7.60 17.02
N LYS A 81 13.56 -6.69 17.81
CA LYS A 81 12.77 -5.56 17.29
C LYS A 81 13.59 -4.69 16.34
N LEU A 82 14.83 -4.41 16.68
CA LEU A 82 15.73 -3.62 15.85
C LEU A 82 16.01 -4.32 14.50
N ASP A 83 16.30 -5.62 14.52
CA ASP A 83 16.57 -6.39 13.32
C ASP A 83 15.34 -6.50 12.41
N VAL A 84 14.16 -6.74 12.98
CA VAL A 84 12.89 -6.74 12.25
C VAL A 84 12.65 -5.38 11.63
N SER A 85 12.83 -4.30 12.40
CA SER A 85 12.65 -2.93 11.92
C SER A 85 13.57 -2.60 10.75
N GLN A 86 14.85 -2.97 10.85
CA GLN A 86 15.83 -2.73 9.78
C GLN A 86 15.49 -3.53 8.52
N ARG A 87 15.12 -4.81 8.64
CA ARG A 87 14.74 -5.65 7.50
C ARG A 87 13.47 -5.15 6.81
N LEU A 88 12.46 -4.76 7.58
CA LEU A 88 11.22 -4.22 7.03
C LEU A 88 11.45 -2.85 6.39
N GLY A 89 12.27 -1.98 7.02
CA GLY A 89 12.65 -0.70 6.44
C GLY A 89 13.39 -0.87 5.10
N ALA A 90 14.30 -1.83 5.01
CA ALA A 90 14.99 -2.16 3.76
C ALA A 90 14.06 -2.74 2.69
N ALA A 91 13.01 -3.46 3.08
CA ALA A 91 12.02 -4.02 2.18
C ALA A 91 11.00 -2.97 1.65
N LEU A 92 10.87 -1.82 2.30
CA LEU A 92 9.85 -0.82 1.97
C LEU A 92 10.02 -0.26 0.56
N LEU A 93 11.24 0.08 0.17
CA LEU A 93 11.52 0.62 -1.16
C LEU A 93 11.30 -0.42 -2.28
N PRO A 94 11.85 -1.66 -2.21
CA PRO A 94 11.54 -2.70 -3.18
C PRO A 94 10.05 -3.02 -3.27
N PHE A 95 9.35 -3.06 -2.15
CA PHE A 95 7.90 -3.28 -2.11
C PHE A 95 7.15 -2.13 -2.79
N GLY A 96 7.51 -0.87 -2.51
CA GLY A 96 6.91 0.29 -3.16
C GLY A 96 7.11 0.28 -4.68
N ILE A 97 8.31 -0.05 -5.16
CA ILE A 97 8.61 -0.18 -6.59
C ILE A 97 7.77 -1.31 -7.21
N PHE A 98 7.66 -2.45 -6.54
CA PHE A 98 6.82 -3.56 -7.00
C PHE A 98 5.35 -3.15 -7.12
N VAL A 99 4.78 -2.52 -6.10
CA VAL A 99 3.39 -2.06 -6.08
C VAL A 99 3.12 -1.04 -7.18
N VAL A 100 3.99 -0.05 -7.33
CA VAL A 100 3.89 0.95 -8.40
C VAL A 100 4.01 0.32 -9.78
N GLY A 101 4.97 -0.58 -9.97
CA GLY A 101 5.15 -1.32 -11.22
C GLY A 101 3.93 -2.16 -11.58
N LEU A 102 3.37 -2.87 -10.61
CA LEU A 102 2.16 -3.66 -10.78
C LEU A 102 0.97 -2.78 -11.16
N CYS A 103 0.80 -1.63 -10.49
CA CYS A 103 -0.23 -0.64 -10.83
C CYS A 103 -0.11 -0.17 -12.28
N LEU A 104 1.09 0.25 -12.69
CA LEU A 104 1.34 0.73 -14.04
C LEU A 104 1.02 -0.34 -15.09
N VAL A 105 1.47 -1.57 -14.87
CA VAL A 105 1.23 -2.68 -15.80
C VAL A 105 -0.24 -3.02 -15.88
N LEU A 106 -0.91 -3.28 -14.75
CA LEU A 106 -2.31 -3.71 -14.72
C LEU A 106 -3.23 -2.64 -15.32
N LEU A 107 -3.10 -1.37 -14.90
CA LEU A 107 -3.97 -0.32 -15.41
C LEU A 107 -3.68 0.01 -16.89
N THR A 108 -2.43 -0.14 -17.35
CA THR A 108 -2.13 0.01 -18.79
C THR A 108 -2.78 -1.10 -19.61
N LEU A 109 -2.77 -2.33 -19.13
CA LEU A 109 -3.45 -3.47 -19.76
C LEU A 109 -4.97 -3.26 -19.83
N VAL A 110 -5.57 -2.85 -18.70
CA VAL A 110 -7.03 -2.66 -18.58
C VAL A 110 -7.51 -1.49 -19.43
N PHE A 111 -6.91 -0.32 -19.26
CA PHE A 111 -7.42 0.91 -19.86
C PHE A 111 -6.79 1.28 -21.21
N ARG A 112 -5.76 0.56 -21.64
CA ARG A 112 -5.03 0.85 -22.89
C ARG A 112 -4.66 2.33 -22.98
N SER A 113 -4.14 2.87 -21.90
CA SER A 113 -3.74 4.27 -21.73
C SER A 113 -2.47 4.35 -20.89
N ILE A 114 -1.65 5.36 -21.11
CA ILE A 114 -0.51 5.68 -20.25
C ILE A 114 -0.88 6.72 -19.19
N ALA A 115 -1.77 7.64 -19.52
CA ALA A 115 -2.15 8.73 -18.62
C ALA A 115 -2.89 8.21 -17.37
N VAL A 116 -3.78 7.22 -17.53
CA VAL A 116 -4.57 6.65 -16.44
C VAL A 116 -3.68 5.99 -15.38
N PRO A 117 -2.75 5.07 -15.71
CA PRO A 117 -1.83 4.49 -14.73
C PRO A 117 -0.97 5.51 -14.01
N ILE A 118 -0.42 6.48 -14.72
CA ILE A 118 0.43 7.52 -14.11
C ILE A 118 -0.35 8.33 -13.08
N LYS A 119 -1.54 8.84 -13.44
CA LYS A 119 -2.36 9.61 -12.50
C LYS A 119 -2.80 8.79 -11.30
N ALA A 120 -3.15 7.51 -11.50
CA ALA A 120 -3.54 6.59 -10.44
C ALA A 120 -2.39 6.35 -9.47
N THR A 121 -1.18 6.14 -10.00
CA THR A 121 0.04 5.96 -9.20
C THR A 121 0.34 7.21 -8.36
N VAL A 122 0.28 8.40 -8.96
CA VAL A 122 0.48 9.67 -8.23
C VAL A 122 -0.56 9.85 -7.14
N GLY A 123 -1.83 9.55 -7.43
CA GLY A 123 -2.91 9.61 -6.45
C GLY A 123 -2.70 8.63 -5.28
N TYR A 124 -2.33 7.39 -5.58
CA TYR A 124 -2.00 6.39 -4.57
C TYR A 124 -0.83 6.83 -3.67
N LEU A 125 0.25 7.32 -4.26
CA LEU A 125 1.40 7.81 -3.49
C LEU A 125 1.02 9.01 -2.60
N LEU A 126 0.16 9.91 -3.08
CA LEU A 126 -0.35 11.02 -2.27
C LEU A 126 -1.14 10.51 -1.06
N SER A 127 -1.98 9.51 -1.23
CA SER A 127 -2.77 8.90 -0.16
C SER A 127 -1.89 8.19 0.87
N VAL A 128 -0.85 7.47 0.43
CA VAL A 128 0.14 6.83 1.30
C VAL A 128 0.94 7.87 2.08
N LEU A 129 1.41 8.94 1.43
CA LEU A 129 2.15 10.01 2.09
C LEU A 129 1.29 10.74 3.14
N ALA A 130 0.01 10.97 2.85
CA ALA A 130 -0.92 11.56 3.81
C ALA A 130 -1.13 10.64 5.02
N ALA A 131 -1.34 9.34 4.80
CA ALA A 131 -1.48 8.34 5.85
C ALA A 131 -0.25 8.30 6.76
N PHE A 132 0.95 8.23 6.19
CA PHE A 132 2.20 8.19 6.96
C PHE A 132 2.50 9.53 7.62
N GLY A 133 2.22 10.65 6.94
CA GLY A 133 2.40 11.99 7.49
C GLY A 133 1.58 12.21 8.76
N VAL A 134 0.29 11.85 8.73
CA VAL A 134 -0.58 11.98 9.91
C VAL A 134 -0.17 11.00 11.01
N SER A 135 0.15 9.75 10.68
CA SER A 135 0.65 8.80 11.67
C SER A 135 1.93 9.29 12.36
N GLN A 136 2.85 9.87 11.60
CA GLN A 136 4.08 10.46 12.14
C GLN A 136 3.79 11.66 13.07
N LEU A 137 2.84 12.52 12.70
CA LEU A 137 2.44 13.67 13.52
C LEU A 137 1.80 13.22 14.83
N VAL A 138 0.95 12.22 14.80
CA VAL A 138 0.22 11.75 15.99
C VAL A 138 1.14 10.92 16.89
N PHE A 139 1.75 9.85 16.38
CA PHE A 139 2.45 8.88 17.23
C PHE A 139 3.87 9.31 17.63
N ASN A 140 4.59 10.04 16.77
CA ASN A 140 5.95 10.48 17.08
C ASN A 140 6.03 11.91 17.62
N ARG A 141 5.16 12.82 17.17
CA ARG A 141 5.15 14.21 17.66
C ARG A 141 4.09 14.50 18.71
N GLY A 142 3.15 13.58 18.91
CA GLY A 142 2.11 13.71 19.93
C GLY A 142 0.97 14.67 19.59
N ILE A 143 0.88 15.11 18.32
CA ILE A 143 -0.16 16.04 17.91
C ILE A 143 -1.48 15.27 17.75
N GLY A 144 -2.44 15.53 18.64
CA GLY A 144 -3.76 14.86 18.59
C GLY A 144 -3.81 13.50 19.28
N LEU A 145 -2.92 13.19 20.22
CA LEU A 145 -2.96 11.95 21.03
C LEU A 145 -4.33 11.71 21.68
N GLN A 146 -5.01 12.78 22.06
CA GLN A 146 -6.37 12.69 22.64
C GLN A 146 -7.39 12.06 21.68
N VAL A 147 -7.24 12.28 20.35
CA VAL A 147 -8.13 11.70 19.35
C VAL A 147 -7.97 10.18 19.27
N VAL A 148 -6.75 9.70 19.48
CA VAL A 148 -6.44 8.27 19.47
C VAL A 148 -6.50 7.63 20.87
N ASN A 149 -6.95 8.39 21.88
CA ASN A 149 -7.03 7.93 23.27
C ASN A 149 -5.71 7.33 23.78
N LEU A 150 -4.64 8.12 23.69
CA LEU A 150 -3.30 7.77 24.16
C LEU A 150 -2.78 8.85 25.11
N ASP A 151 -2.24 8.42 26.27
CA ASP A 151 -1.67 9.31 27.28
C ASP A 151 -0.18 9.60 27.05
N ARG A 152 0.47 8.83 26.19
CA ARG A 152 1.91 8.93 25.91
C ARG A 152 2.24 8.56 24.47
N LEU A 153 3.41 9.01 24.00
CA LEU A 153 3.96 8.63 22.72
C LEU A 153 4.19 7.12 22.66
N VAL A 154 3.82 6.53 21.53
CA VAL A 154 4.04 5.12 21.24
C VAL A 154 4.84 5.03 19.94
N PRO A 155 5.96 4.28 19.94
CA PRO A 155 6.75 4.12 18.73
C PRO A 155 5.95 3.46 17.62
N ILE A 156 6.10 3.94 16.39
CA ILE A 156 5.47 3.37 15.21
C ILE A 156 5.96 1.93 15.00
N ILE A 157 5.02 1.03 14.76
CA ILE A 157 5.31 -0.39 14.56
C ILE A 157 5.95 -0.59 13.20
N SER A 158 7.07 -1.30 13.16
CA SER A 158 7.93 -1.43 11.98
C SER A 158 7.24 -2.04 10.74
N PHE A 159 6.24 -2.88 10.90
CA PHE A 159 5.51 -3.49 9.79
C PHE A 159 4.31 -2.65 9.30
N MET A 160 3.89 -1.63 10.04
CA MET A 160 2.74 -0.79 9.70
C MET A 160 2.84 -0.21 8.28
N PRO A 161 3.97 0.37 7.84
CA PRO A 161 4.05 0.96 6.51
C PRO A 161 3.74 -0.03 5.39
N ILE A 162 4.27 -1.25 5.47
CA ILE A 162 4.04 -2.28 4.44
C ILE A 162 2.58 -2.71 4.41
N VAL A 163 1.98 -2.94 5.60
CA VAL A 163 0.57 -3.32 5.72
C VAL A 163 -0.35 -2.23 5.17
N VAL A 164 -0.13 -0.98 5.57
CA VAL A 164 -0.92 0.17 5.11
C VAL A 164 -0.79 0.37 3.61
N MET A 165 0.43 0.32 3.06
CA MET A 165 0.66 0.43 1.62
C MET A 165 -0.06 -0.67 0.85
N GLY A 166 0.01 -1.92 1.31
CA GLY A 166 -0.65 -3.06 0.65
C GLY A 166 -2.17 -2.95 0.66
N ILE A 167 -2.76 -2.60 1.80
CA ILE A 167 -4.22 -2.44 1.93
C ILE A 167 -4.71 -1.24 1.12
N LEU A 168 -4.05 -0.08 1.24
CA LEU A 168 -4.41 1.10 0.45
C LEU A 168 -4.28 0.84 -1.05
N PHE A 169 -3.26 0.07 -1.48
CA PHE A 169 -3.11 -0.31 -2.87
C PHE A 169 -4.31 -1.11 -3.38
N GLY A 170 -4.70 -2.18 -2.67
CA GLY A 170 -5.86 -3.00 -3.08
C GLY A 170 -7.13 -2.18 -3.18
N LEU A 171 -7.46 -1.42 -2.12
CA LEU A 171 -8.63 -0.54 -2.11
C LEU A 171 -8.56 0.54 -3.20
N ALA A 172 -7.38 1.12 -3.38
CA ALA A 172 -7.18 2.14 -4.40
C ALA A 172 -7.39 1.59 -5.81
N MET A 173 -6.91 0.41 -6.13
CA MET A 173 -7.04 -0.15 -7.47
C MET A 173 -8.49 -0.52 -7.80
N ASP A 174 -9.22 -1.15 -6.87
CA ASP A 174 -10.60 -1.57 -7.10
C ASP A 174 -11.50 -0.39 -7.46
N TYR A 175 -11.42 0.70 -6.70
CA TYR A 175 -12.20 1.89 -6.99
C TYR A 175 -11.72 2.64 -8.24
N GLU A 176 -10.42 2.65 -8.53
CA GLU A 176 -9.88 3.29 -9.73
C GLU A 176 -10.40 2.56 -10.99
N VAL A 177 -10.33 1.24 -10.99
CA VAL A 177 -10.85 0.44 -12.09
C VAL A 177 -12.33 0.73 -12.30
N PHE A 178 -13.14 0.68 -11.23
CA PHE A 178 -14.57 0.91 -11.32
C PHE A 178 -14.93 2.31 -11.86
N LEU A 179 -14.28 3.36 -11.35
CA LEU A 179 -14.55 4.74 -11.75
C LEU A 179 -14.13 5.02 -13.20
N VAL A 180 -12.94 4.57 -13.58
CA VAL A 180 -12.37 4.86 -14.89
C VAL A 180 -12.99 3.97 -15.98
N SER A 181 -13.40 2.74 -15.66
CA SER A 181 -14.15 1.90 -16.63
C SER A 181 -15.45 2.59 -17.04
N ARG A 182 -16.20 3.16 -16.10
CA ARG A 182 -17.41 3.91 -16.43
C ARG A 182 -17.16 5.13 -17.30
N MET A 183 -16.06 5.87 -17.03
CA MET A 183 -15.68 6.99 -17.88
C MET A 183 -15.26 6.53 -19.28
N ARG A 184 -14.58 5.37 -19.39
CA ARG A 184 -14.16 4.80 -20.67
C ARG A 184 -15.34 4.30 -21.49
N GLU A 185 -16.27 3.59 -20.88
CA GLU A 185 -17.53 3.15 -21.49
C GLU A 185 -18.26 4.33 -22.15
N GLU A 186 -18.50 5.40 -21.37
CA GLU A 186 -19.13 6.61 -21.89
C GLU A 186 -18.34 7.27 -23.03
N TYR A 187 -17.01 7.23 -22.95
CA TYR A 187 -16.17 7.78 -24.02
C TYR A 187 -16.24 7.00 -25.32
N VAL A 188 -16.24 5.66 -25.22
CA VAL A 188 -16.34 4.78 -26.40
C VAL A 188 -17.69 4.97 -27.11
N HIS A 189 -18.77 5.13 -26.34
CA HIS A 189 -20.13 5.30 -26.91
C HIS A 189 -20.37 6.72 -27.49
N THR A 190 -19.77 7.76 -26.92
CA THR A 190 -20.13 9.15 -27.29
C THR A 190 -19.05 9.89 -28.06
N GLY A 191 -17.79 9.44 -28.00
CA GLY A 191 -16.64 10.16 -28.55
C GLY A 191 -16.34 11.51 -27.85
N ASP A 192 -17.12 11.90 -26.84
CA ASP A 192 -16.96 13.15 -26.08
C ASP A 192 -16.20 12.90 -24.78
N ALA A 193 -14.90 13.16 -24.77
CA ALA A 193 -14.04 12.88 -23.64
C ALA A 193 -14.44 13.65 -22.36
N LYS A 194 -14.88 14.90 -22.47
CA LYS A 194 -15.27 15.71 -21.31
C LYS A 194 -16.63 15.31 -20.77
N GLY A 195 -17.59 15.08 -21.67
CA GLY A 195 -18.92 14.60 -21.28
C GLY A 195 -18.86 13.20 -20.67
N ALA A 196 -18.01 12.32 -21.19
CA ALA A 196 -17.79 10.98 -20.64
C ALA A 196 -17.27 11.00 -19.20
N VAL A 197 -16.32 11.90 -18.88
CA VAL A 197 -15.85 12.09 -17.50
C VAL A 197 -17.00 12.50 -16.58
N THR A 198 -17.83 13.45 -16.99
CA THR A 198 -18.94 13.93 -16.17
C THR A 198 -20.01 12.86 -15.98
N ARG A 199 -20.44 12.19 -17.04
CA ARG A 199 -21.48 11.15 -16.98
C ARG A 199 -20.99 9.93 -16.21
N GLY A 200 -19.80 9.43 -16.50
CA GLY A 200 -19.19 8.31 -15.79
C GLY A 200 -19.00 8.60 -14.31
N PHE A 201 -18.61 9.83 -13.95
CA PHE A 201 -18.49 10.25 -12.56
C PHE A 201 -19.84 10.32 -11.83
N ILE A 202 -20.88 10.89 -12.44
CA ILE A 202 -22.22 10.95 -11.84
C ILE A 202 -22.75 9.54 -11.58
N GLY A 203 -22.53 8.61 -12.49
CA GLY A 203 -23.00 7.22 -12.37
C GLY A 203 -22.32 6.44 -11.25
N SER A 204 -21.02 6.63 -11.06
CA SER A 204 -20.20 5.85 -10.12
C SER A 204 -19.89 6.56 -8.80
N GLY A 205 -19.92 7.91 -8.77
CA GLY A 205 -19.49 8.70 -7.61
C GLY A 205 -20.26 8.42 -6.32
N LYS A 206 -21.57 8.16 -6.42
CA LYS A 206 -22.40 7.81 -5.24
C LYS A 206 -21.98 6.49 -4.60
N VAL A 207 -21.66 5.48 -5.40
CA VAL A 207 -21.24 4.17 -4.92
C VAL A 207 -19.86 4.27 -4.26
N VAL A 208 -18.91 4.95 -4.92
CA VAL A 208 -17.56 5.17 -4.37
C VAL A 208 -17.63 5.95 -3.05
N THR A 209 -18.45 7.01 -2.98
CA THR A 209 -18.62 7.79 -1.74
C THR A 209 -19.20 6.95 -0.60
N ALA A 210 -20.26 6.18 -0.87
CA ALA A 210 -20.87 5.33 0.13
C ALA A 210 -19.89 4.29 0.67
N ALA A 211 -19.18 3.60 -0.22
CA ALA A 211 -18.17 2.62 0.17
C ALA A 211 -17.02 3.25 0.97
N ALA A 212 -16.54 4.43 0.56
CA ALA A 212 -15.50 5.15 1.29
C ALA A 212 -15.96 5.55 2.71
N VAL A 213 -17.16 6.06 2.86
CA VAL A 213 -17.73 6.43 4.17
C VAL A 213 -17.82 5.20 5.08
N ILE A 214 -18.28 4.07 4.57
CA ILE A 214 -18.35 2.81 5.34
C ILE A 214 -16.96 2.40 5.81
N MET A 215 -15.97 2.36 4.90
CA MET A 215 -14.60 1.96 5.22
C MET A 215 -13.95 2.91 6.23
N ILE A 216 -14.07 4.22 6.03
CA ILE A 216 -13.56 5.22 6.97
C ILE A 216 -14.20 5.03 8.35
N SER A 217 -15.51 4.84 8.41
CA SER A 217 -16.23 4.63 9.67
C SER A 217 -15.70 3.39 10.41
N VAL A 218 -15.51 2.29 9.70
CA VAL A 218 -14.95 1.05 10.28
C VAL A 218 -13.58 1.33 10.92
N PHE A 219 -12.66 1.95 10.20
CA PHE A 219 -11.33 2.22 10.74
C PHE A 219 -11.36 3.27 11.87
N VAL A 220 -12.17 4.31 11.76
CA VAL A 220 -12.32 5.33 12.80
C VAL A 220 -12.81 4.72 14.12
N PHE A 221 -13.71 3.75 14.08
CA PHE A 221 -14.19 3.08 15.30
C PHE A 221 -13.13 2.20 15.98
N PHE A 222 -12.11 1.73 15.25
CA PHE A 222 -11.00 1.00 15.85
C PHE A 222 -9.98 1.90 16.56
N ILE A 223 -9.99 3.21 16.30
CA ILE A 223 -8.98 4.13 16.85
C ILE A 223 -9.05 4.25 18.37
N PRO A 224 -10.21 4.52 19.04
CA PRO A 224 -10.24 4.77 20.48
C PRO A 224 -10.02 3.51 21.33
N GLU A 225 -10.47 2.34 20.89
CA GLU A 225 -10.58 1.13 21.70
C GLU A 225 -9.52 0.05 21.39
N GLY A 226 -8.78 0.19 20.29
CA GLY A 226 -7.82 -0.81 19.83
C GLY A 226 -6.54 -0.87 20.70
N MET A 227 -5.79 -1.98 20.57
CA MET A 227 -4.38 -2.02 20.99
C MET A 227 -3.58 -1.00 20.17
N ASN A 228 -2.46 -0.51 20.69
CA ASN A 228 -1.65 0.52 20.04
C ASN A 228 -1.33 0.24 18.57
N ALA A 229 -1.02 -1.02 18.24
CA ALA A 229 -0.79 -1.47 16.87
C ALA A 229 -2.01 -1.27 15.96
N ILE A 230 -3.19 -1.57 16.47
CA ILE A 230 -4.45 -1.46 15.73
C ILE A 230 -4.82 0.01 15.54
N LYS A 231 -4.66 0.84 16.59
CA LYS A 231 -4.91 2.28 16.53
C LYS A 231 -4.07 2.95 15.44
N GLU A 232 -2.82 2.57 15.35
CA GLU A 232 -1.87 3.12 14.38
C GLU A 232 -2.25 2.77 12.94
N ILE A 233 -2.51 1.49 12.66
CA ILE A 233 -2.94 1.02 11.35
C ILE A 233 -4.31 1.61 10.98
N ALA A 234 -5.24 1.64 11.93
CA ALA A 234 -6.58 2.17 11.73
C ALA A 234 -6.57 3.67 11.40
N LEU A 235 -5.79 4.47 12.11
CA LEU A 235 -5.62 5.89 11.81
C LEU A 235 -5.02 6.10 10.42
N ALA A 236 -3.94 5.38 10.10
CA ALA A 236 -3.29 5.47 8.80
C ALA A 236 -4.24 5.11 7.65
N LEU A 237 -5.02 4.03 7.80
CA LEU A 237 -5.99 3.60 6.81
C LEU A 237 -7.17 4.58 6.70
N ALA A 238 -7.70 5.08 7.81
CA ALA A 238 -8.78 6.07 7.78
C ALA A 238 -8.36 7.34 7.03
N VAL A 239 -7.17 7.87 7.31
CA VAL A 239 -6.63 9.05 6.62
C VAL A 239 -6.28 8.76 5.16
N GLY A 240 -5.67 7.60 4.90
CA GLY A 240 -5.32 7.19 3.53
C GLY A 240 -6.56 7.05 2.65
N ILE A 241 -7.61 6.37 3.13
CA ILE A 241 -8.87 6.19 2.40
C ILE A 241 -9.61 7.52 2.24
N LEU A 242 -9.62 8.37 3.28
CA LEU A 242 -10.20 9.70 3.20
C LEU A 242 -9.53 10.54 2.09
N THR A 243 -8.22 10.56 2.06
CA THR A 243 -7.43 11.27 1.05
C THR A 243 -7.65 10.67 -0.34
N ASP A 244 -7.62 9.35 -0.46
CA ASP A 244 -7.82 8.65 -1.73
C ASP A 244 -9.23 8.89 -2.28
N ALA A 245 -10.27 8.65 -1.50
CA ALA A 245 -11.64 8.75 -1.97
C ALA A 245 -12.04 10.19 -2.31
N PHE A 246 -11.79 11.15 -1.43
CA PHE A 246 -12.32 12.50 -1.60
C PHE A 246 -11.37 13.43 -2.35
N LEU A 247 -10.08 13.43 -2.01
CA LEU A 247 -9.13 14.32 -2.68
C LEU A 247 -8.69 13.75 -4.04
N VAL A 248 -8.29 12.49 -4.09
CA VAL A 248 -7.78 11.89 -5.32
C VAL A 248 -8.93 11.59 -6.27
N ARG A 249 -9.89 10.76 -5.88
CA ARG A 249 -10.92 10.24 -6.80
C ARG A 249 -12.03 11.21 -7.10
N MET A 250 -12.53 11.90 -6.08
CA MET A 250 -13.64 12.85 -6.29
C MET A 250 -13.17 14.16 -6.88
N THR A 251 -11.89 14.51 -6.75
CA THR A 251 -11.37 15.82 -7.20
C THR A 251 -10.30 15.68 -8.28
N LEU A 252 -9.16 15.01 -7.98
CA LEU A 252 -8.03 14.97 -8.90
C LEU A 252 -8.31 14.14 -10.16
N VAL A 253 -8.91 12.94 -10.00
CA VAL A 253 -9.17 12.05 -11.13
C VAL A 253 -10.05 12.71 -12.18
N PRO A 254 -11.27 13.20 -11.87
CA PRO A 254 -12.11 13.83 -12.88
C PRO A 254 -11.48 15.13 -13.43
N ALA A 255 -10.80 15.92 -12.59
CA ALA A 255 -10.14 17.14 -13.05
C ALA A 255 -9.02 16.84 -14.05
N VAL A 256 -8.14 15.90 -13.76
CA VAL A 256 -7.03 15.51 -14.66
C VAL A 256 -7.56 14.89 -15.95
N MET A 257 -8.56 14.02 -15.86
CA MET A 257 -9.18 13.40 -17.05
C MET A 257 -9.85 14.45 -17.94
N ALA A 258 -10.57 15.40 -17.36
CA ALA A 258 -11.19 16.49 -18.11
C ALA A 258 -10.16 17.46 -18.76
N LEU A 259 -9.03 17.70 -18.08
CA LEU A 259 -7.93 18.51 -18.62
C LEU A 259 -7.20 17.83 -19.78
N LEU A 260 -6.98 16.53 -19.68
CA LEU A 260 -6.32 15.74 -20.72
C LEU A 260 -7.24 15.48 -21.94
N GLY A 261 -8.55 15.40 -21.72
CA GLY A 261 -9.52 15.10 -22.78
C GLY A 261 -9.17 13.81 -23.51
N ASP A 262 -9.11 13.84 -24.86
CA ASP A 262 -8.79 12.67 -25.68
C ASP A 262 -7.39 12.10 -25.41
N LYS A 263 -6.44 12.92 -24.95
CA LYS A 263 -5.10 12.47 -24.59
C LYS A 263 -5.08 11.54 -23.37
N ALA A 264 -6.12 11.58 -22.55
CA ALA A 264 -6.26 10.67 -21.42
C ALA A 264 -6.34 9.20 -21.87
N TRP A 265 -6.82 8.92 -23.08
CA TRP A 265 -7.02 7.60 -23.65
C TRP A 265 -5.95 7.21 -24.68
N TRP A 266 -4.89 8.00 -24.77
CA TRP A 266 -3.83 7.76 -25.75
C TRP A 266 -2.90 6.61 -25.32
N LEU A 267 -2.61 5.73 -26.27
CA LEU A 267 -1.62 4.66 -26.17
C LEU A 267 -0.71 4.67 -27.40
N PRO A 268 0.62 4.51 -27.25
CA PRO A 268 1.53 4.40 -28.39
C PRO A 268 1.19 3.15 -29.25
N GLY A 269 1.17 3.29 -30.56
CA GLY A 269 0.76 2.22 -31.48
C GLY A 269 1.62 0.94 -31.40
N TRP A 270 2.90 1.05 -31.02
CA TRP A 270 3.74 -0.13 -30.80
C TRP A 270 3.32 -0.96 -29.59
N LEU A 271 2.85 -0.28 -28.53
CA LEU A 271 2.36 -0.92 -27.32
C LEU A 271 0.95 -1.46 -27.52
N ASP A 272 0.12 -0.74 -28.24
CA ASP A 272 -1.26 -1.14 -28.59
C ASP A 272 -1.32 -2.47 -29.34
N ARG A 273 -0.35 -2.72 -30.23
CA ARG A 273 -0.24 -3.97 -31.00
C ARG A 273 0.23 -5.17 -30.17
N ARG A 274 0.91 -4.95 -29.05
CA ARG A 274 1.48 -6.01 -28.20
C ARG A 274 0.58 -6.39 -27.03
N LEU A 275 -0.33 -5.50 -26.64
CA LEU A 275 -1.22 -5.75 -25.53
C LEU A 275 -2.41 -6.62 -25.95
N PRO A 276 -2.77 -7.65 -25.17
CA PRO A 276 -3.99 -8.41 -25.38
C PRO A 276 -5.21 -7.49 -25.24
N ARG A 277 -6.26 -7.77 -26.01
CA ARG A 277 -7.55 -7.11 -25.82
C ARG A 277 -8.28 -7.85 -24.70
N LEU A 278 -8.31 -7.26 -23.51
CA LEU A 278 -9.07 -7.76 -22.38
C LEU A 278 -10.47 -7.14 -22.46
N ASP A 279 -11.46 -7.96 -22.82
CA ASP A 279 -12.87 -7.60 -22.74
C ASP A 279 -13.33 -7.76 -21.29
N ILE A 280 -13.18 -6.69 -20.50
CA ILE A 280 -13.48 -6.71 -19.05
C ILE A 280 -14.99 -6.51 -18.82
N GLU A 281 -15.68 -5.95 -19.79
CA GLU A 281 -17.10 -5.60 -19.70
C GLU A 281 -18.02 -6.65 -20.33
N GLY A 282 -17.45 -7.70 -20.97
CA GLY A 282 -18.25 -8.76 -21.60
C GLY A 282 -19.03 -8.30 -22.82
N GLU A 283 -18.62 -7.19 -23.47
CA GLU A 283 -19.27 -6.69 -24.68
C GLU A 283 -19.26 -7.75 -25.80
N GLY A 284 -18.20 -8.56 -25.88
CA GLY A 284 -18.13 -9.69 -26.83
C GLY A 284 -19.22 -10.72 -26.55
N ILE A 285 -19.46 -11.05 -25.29
CA ILE A 285 -20.51 -12.02 -24.89
C ILE A 285 -21.91 -11.43 -25.13
N ALA A 286 -22.11 -10.18 -24.76
CA ALA A 286 -23.38 -9.49 -24.99
C ALA A 286 -23.68 -9.31 -26.48
N HIS A 287 -22.66 -9.14 -27.32
CA HIS A 287 -22.81 -9.08 -28.78
C HIS A 287 -23.08 -10.47 -29.37
N GLU A 288 -22.41 -11.52 -28.88
CA GLU A 288 -22.70 -12.91 -29.28
C GLU A 288 -24.10 -13.34 -28.83
N GLU A 289 -24.56 -12.98 -27.64
CA GLU A 289 -25.92 -13.24 -27.17
C GLU A 289 -26.96 -12.50 -28.02
N LYS A 290 -26.71 -11.24 -28.38
CA LYS A 290 -27.59 -10.49 -29.31
C LYS A 290 -27.60 -11.09 -30.70
N LEU A 291 -26.47 -11.57 -31.20
CA LEU A 291 -26.38 -12.26 -32.46
C LEU A 291 -27.02 -13.66 -32.43
N ALA A 292 -26.89 -14.37 -31.29
CA ALA A 292 -27.55 -15.69 -31.12
C ALA A 292 -29.07 -15.56 -30.89
N ALA A 293 -29.53 -14.46 -30.35
CA ALA A 293 -30.96 -14.12 -30.22
C ALA A 293 -31.54 -13.48 -31.47
N TRP A 294 -30.70 -13.21 -32.50
CA TRP A 294 -31.16 -12.68 -33.78
C TRP A 294 -32.07 -13.72 -34.45
N PRO A 295 -33.29 -13.35 -34.85
CA PRO A 295 -34.19 -14.26 -35.51
C PRO A 295 -33.51 -14.78 -36.79
N THR A 296 -33.29 -16.08 -36.86
CA THR A 296 -32.89 -16.74 -38.10
C THR A 296 -33.95 -16.37 -39.12
N ALA A 297 -33.56 -15.57 -40.09
CA ALA A 297 -34.46 -15.00 -41.07
C ALA A 297 -35.23 -16.12 -41.76
N ASP A 298 -36.50 -16.22 -41.47
CA ASP A 298 -37.47 -16.72 -42.43
C ASP A 298 -37.51 -15.63 -43.50
N HIS A 299 -37.16 -15.98 -44.73
CA HIS A 299 -36.77 -15.08 -45.82
C HIS A 299 -37.88 -14.15 -46.33
N THR A 300 -38.88 -13.83 -45.52
CA THR A 300 -40.05 -13.05 -45.91
C THR A 300 -40.21 -11.72 -45.18
N GLU A 301 -39.40 -11.39 -44.16
CA GLU A 301 -39.48 -10.10 -43.53
C GLU A 301 -38.15 -9.37 -43.63
N ALA A 302 -38.23 -8.14 -44.10
CA ALA A 302 -37.11 -7.20 -44.16
C ALA A 302 -36.43 -7.05 -42.79
N LEU A 303 -35.11 -7.01 -42.75
CA LEU A 303 -34.22 -6.87 -41.61
C LEU A 303 -34.82 -5.95 -40.53
N HIS A 304 -35.27 -6.53 -39.44
CA HIS A 304 -35.66 -5.79 -38.23
C HIS A 304 -34.43 -5.57 -37.36
N ALA A 305 -33.75 -4.46 -37.57
CA ALA A 305 -32.62 -4.05 -36.75
C ALA A 305 -33.11 -3.06 -35.68
N GLU A 306 -33.48 -3.57 -34.51
CA GLU A 306 -33.79 -2.73 -33.37
C GLU A 306 -32.54 -1.96 -32.91
N GLY A 307 -32.54 -0.63 -33.08
CA GLY A 307 -31.44 0.26 -32.65
C GLY A 307 -30.43 0.68 -33.71
N ILE A 308 -30.52 0.17 -34.94
CA ILE A 308 -29.80 0.69 -36.10
C ILE A 308 -30.86 1.41 -36.93
N GLY A 309 -31.00 2.69 -36.89
CA GLY A 309 -32.03 3.46 -37.62
C GLY A 309 -32.02 3.20 -39.15
N VAL A 310 -32.44 2.04 -39.57
CA VAL A 310 -32.56 1.58 -40.94
C VAL A 310 -34.02 1.64 -41.41
N GLU A 311 -34.92 2.18 -40.56
CA GLU A 311 -36.25 2.60 -41.01
C GLU A 311 -36.10 3.70 -42.03
N GLY A 312 -36.19 3.42 -43.27
CA GLY A 312 -36.09 4.36 -44.39
C GLY A 312 -35.17 3.96 -45.53
N LEU A 313 -34.40 2.90 -45.40
CA LEU A 313 -33.47 2.48 -46.46
C LEU A 313 -34.18 1.70 -47.58
N PHE A 314 -35.43 1.33 -47.39
CA PHE A 314 -36.20 0.52 -48.36
C PHE A 314 -37.55 1.13 -48.78
N GLU A 315 -37.88 2.34 -48.31
CA GLU A 315 -39.04 3.09 -48.82
C GLU A 315 -38.72 3.77 -50.16
N GLY A 316 -38.49 3.00 -51.19
CA GLY A 316 -38.18 3.58 -52.51
C GLY A 316 -37.78 2.59 -53.57
N LEU A 317 -38.00 1.33 -53.34
CA LEU A 317 -37.75 0.26 -54.31
C LEU A 317 -39.08 -0.43 -54.69
N ASP A 318 -40.02 0.37 -55.24
CA ASP A 318 -41.12 -0.11 -56.08
C ASP A 318 -40.87 0.27 -57.54
#